data_e6527d04c10df9eeae0fad7318dce217
#
_entry.id   e6527d04c10df9eeae0fad7318dce217
#
_cell.length_a   1.000
_cell.length_b   1.000
_cell.length_c   1.000
_cell.angle_alpha   90.00
_cell.angle_beta   90.00
_cell.angle_gamma   90.00
#
_symmetry.space_group_name_H-M   'P 1'
#
loop_
_entity.id
_entity.type
_entity.pdbx_description
1 polymer ?
#
loop_
_entity_poly.entity_id
_entity_poly.type
_entity_poly.pdbx_seq_one_letter_code
_entity_poly.pdbx_strand_id
1 'polypeptide(L)'
;MALSRVLAFNRFAKALTGCARANKQRDSDRHAFVVNMDKNNINPRGNHMLDINSFDENAITWRELPDVEHVWLSILDVDETAKIVDVLFRFAANEKIVIHRHVAAFHTFVVKGEHRIYTPEGELKEVRPVGTYKAGKADPEPHTEGGGDTDVVILFSLRPYCDGPIYEILDDDGNIVDTMTFDGMKELYAEAA
;
A
#
# COMPACT_ATOMS: atom_id res chain seq x y z
N MET A 1 -31.55 8.74 0.28
CA MET A 1 -30.95 9.93 -0.35
C MET A 1 -29.43 9.77 -0.32
N ALA A 2 -28.86 9.00 -1.26
CA ALA A 2 -27.41 8.79 -1.38
C ALA A 2 -27.07 8.54 -2.85
N LEU A 3 -27.29 9.53 -3.70
CA LEU A 3 -27.01 9.46 -5.14
C LEU A 3 -26.42 10.81 -5.59
N SER A 4 -25.20 11.15 -5.15
CA SER A 4 -24.52 12.33 -5.71
C SER A 4 -23.04 12.43 -5.31
N ARG A 5 -22.23 11.38 -5.42
CA ARG A 5 -20.76 11.49 -5.22
C ARG A 5 -19.90 10.68 -6.18
N VAL A 6 -20.43 10.20 -7.31
CA VAL A 6 -19.71 9.30 -8.24
C VAL A 6 -19.05 10.01 -9.44
N LEU A 7 -18.85 11.32 -9.43
CA LEU A 7 -18.51 12.06 -10.66
C LEU A 7 -17.10 12.71 -10.70
N ALA A 8 -16.11 12.24 -9.97
CA ALA A 8 -14.74 12.83 -10.04
C ALA A 8 -13.62 11.89 -10.54
N PHE A 9 -13.83 10.59 -10.68
CA PHE A 9 -12.74 9.61 -10.91
C PHE A 9 -12.39 9.29 -12.38
N ASN A 10 -12.93 9.96 -13.36
CA ASN A 10 -12.78 9.57 -14.78
C ASN A 10 -11.49 10.06 -15.46
N ARG A 11 -10.33 10.14 -14.78
CA ARG A 11 -9.06 10.56 -15.38
C ARG A 11 -8.06 9.45 -15.71
N PHE A 12 -8.24 8.23 -15.24
CA PHE A 12 -7.22 7.17 -15.34
C PHE A 12 -7.47 6.06 -16.35
N ALA A 13 -8.54 6.07 -17.11
CA ALA A 13 -8.86 5.03 -18.07
C ALA A 13 -8.23 5.31 -19.45
N LYS A 14 -6.92 5.03 -19.63
CA LYS A 14 -6.32 4.81 -20.98
C LYS A 14 -5.00 4.06 -20.85
N ALA A 15 -5.01 2.79 -21.10
CA ALA A 15 -4.02 2.02 -21.89
C ALA A 15 -4.09 0.51 -21.61
N LEU A 16 -4.83 -0.18 -22.43
CA LEU A 16 -4.70 -1.63 -22.56
C LEU A 16 -4.07 -1.91 -23.92
N THR A 17 -2.75 -2.03 -24.02
CA THR A 17 -2.09 -2.81 -25.07
C THR A 17 -0.60 -2.99 -24.76
N GLY A 18 -0.15 -4.25 -24.65
CA GLY A 18 1.19 -4.68 -25.00
C GLY A 18 2.25 -4.73 -23.91
N CYS A 19 2.27 -5.82 -23.17
CA CYS A 19 3.41 -6.18 -22.30
C CYS A 19 4.49 -6.89 -23.12
N ALA A 20 5.57 -6.19 -23.54
CA ALA A 20 6.76 -6.78 -24.14
C ALA A 20 7.95 -6.69 -23.16
N ARG A 21 8.60 -7.85 -22.89
CA ARG A 21 9.78 -7.95 -22.01
C ARG A 21 10.97 -7.18 -22.59
N ALA A 22 11.52 -6.26 -21.79
CA ALA A 22 12.87 -5.75 -22.01
C ALA A 22 13.65 -5.82 -20.69
N ASN A 23 14.77 -6.53 -20.73
CA ASN A 23 15.72 -6.68 -19.63
C ASN A 23 16.87 -5.70 -19.85
N LYS A 24 17.06 -4.70 -18.99
CA LYS A 24 18.26 -3.85 -19.01
C LYS A 24 18.62 -3.33 -17.62
N GLN A 25 19.85 -3.40 -17.34
CA GLN A 25 20.77 -3.04 -16.27
C GLN A 25 20.35 -1.92 -15.31
N ARG A 26 20.50 -2.21 -14.01
CA ARG A 26 20.20 -1.32 -12.85
C ARG A 26 21.25 -0.22 -12.75
N ASP A 27 20.79 1.00 -12.61
CA ASP A 27 21.61 2.11 -12.10
C ASP A 27 21.08 2.50 -10.71
N SER A 28 22.01 2.73 -9.79
CA SER A 28 21.74 2.75 -8.37
C SER A 28 21.85 4.17 -7.82
N ASP A 29 20.73 4.88 -7.76
CA ASP A 29 20.60 6.03 -6.86
C ASP A 29 19.44 5.79 -5.88
N ARG A 30 19.77 5.07 -4.81
CA ARG A 30 18.83 4.79 -3.73
C ARG A 30 18.81 5.96 -2.76
N HIS A 31 17.67 6.59 -2.61
CA HIS A 31 17.37 7.43 -1.45
C HIS A 31 17.39 6.51 -0.22
N ALA A 32 18.41 6.66 0.60
CA ALA A 32 18.55 5.86 1.80
C ALA A 32 17.50 6.29 2.83
N PHE A 33 16.63 5.36 3.20
CA PHE A 33 15.82 5.49 4.41
C PHE A 33 16.77 5.55 5.61
N VAL A 34 16.92 6.73 6.20
CA VAL A 34 17.78 6.92 7.39
C VAL A 34 16.97 6.44 8.60
N VAL A 35 17.18 5.19 8.98
CA VAL A 35 16.84 4.75 10.33
C VAL A 35 17.79 5.44 11.28
N ASN A 36 17.30 6.35 12.11
CA ASN A 36 18.08 7.00 13.15
C ASN A 36 18.43 5.96 14.22
N MET A 37 19.59 5.31 14.09
CA MET A 37 20.03 4.27 15.01
C MET A 37 20.55 4.93 16.29
N ASP A 38 19.82 4.82 17.37
CA ASP A 38 20.34 5.16 18.71
C ASP A 38 21.54 4.24 19.02
N LYS A 39 22.73 4.87 19.17
CA LYS A 39 24.00 4.17 19.42
C LYS A 39 24.01 3.40 20.74
N ASN A 40 23.01 3.58 21.60
CA ASN A 40 22.91 2.94 22.91
C ASN A 40 22.06 1.67 22.92
N ASN A 41 21.38 1.34 21.81
CA ASN A 41 20.53 0.15 21.73
C ASN A 41 21.26 -1.00 21.01
N ILE A 42 22.23 -1.59 21.69
CA ILE A 42 23.04 -2.71 21.17
C ILE A 42 22.70 -3.96 21.98
N ASN A 43 22.30 -5.03 21.30
CA ASN A 43 22.09 -6.32 21.96
C ASN A 43 23.43 -6.96 22.44
N PRO A 44 23.40 -8.01 23.30
CA PRO A 44 24.64 -8.67 23.82
C PRO A 44 25.56 -9.23 22.74
N ARG A 45 25.15 -9.30 21.46
CA ARG A 45 25.98 -9.72 20.32
C ARG A 45 26.54 -8.56 19.51
N GLY A 46 26.41 -7.31 20.01
CA GLY A 46 26.92 -6.12 19.34
C GLY A 46 26.10 -5.65 18.13
N ASN A 47 24.94 -6.23 17.88
CA ASN A 47 24.04 -5.80 16.79
C ASN A 47 23.04 -4.77 17.31
N HIS A 48 22.75 -3.73 16.52
CA HIS A 48 21.65 -2.83 16.81
C HIS A 48 20.34 -3.63 16.82
N MET A 49 19.63 -3.58 17.94
CA MET A 49 18.24 -4.03 17.95
C MET A 49 17.42 -2.97 17.20
N LEU A 50 16.70 -3.40 16.18
CA LEU A 50 15.63 -2.60 15.60
C LEU A 50 14.57 -2.46 16.69
N ASP A 51 14.49 -1.29 17.31
CA ASP A 51 13.35 -0.96 18.17
C ASP A 51 12.20 -0.58 17.26
N ILE A 52 11.33 -1.56 16.99
CA ILE A 52 10.09 -1.36 16.20
C ILE A 52 9.18 -0.31 16.86
N ASN A 53 9.33 -0.09 18.16
CA ASN A 53 8.60 0.98 18.86
C ASN A 53 9.18 2.37 18.58
N SER A 54 10.34 2.47 17.91
CA SER A 54 10.96 3.73 17.50
C SER A 54 10.52 4.24 16.14
N PHE A 55 9.60 3.54 15.45
CA PHE A 55 9.05 4.04 14.18
C PHE A 55 8.31 5.36 14.41
N ASP A 56 8.90 6.44 13.89
CA ASP A 56 8.32 7.78 13.96
C ASP A 56 7.52 8.09 12.69
N GLU A 57 6.20 7.91 12.77
CA GLU A 57 5.29 8.22 11.66
C GLU A 57 5.22 9.72 11.32
N ASN A 58 5.66 10.61 12.24
CA ASN A 58 5.71 12.05 11.98
C ASN A 58 6.87 12.42 11.04
N ALA A 59 7.85 11.53 10.87
CA ALA A 59 8.91 11.69 9.89
C ALA A 59 8.48 11.33 8.45
N ILE A 60 7.25 10.81 8.28
CA ILE A 60 6.70 10.40 7.00
C ILE A 60 5.80 11.50 6.43
N THR A 61 5.98 11.84 5.17
CA THR A 61 5.06 12.72 4.45
C THR A 61 3.88 11.90 3.94
N TRP A 62 2.75 12.02 4.64
CA TRP A 62 1.53 11.32 4.29
C TRP A 62 0.70 12.11 3.28
N ARG A 63 0.06 11.39 2.37
CA ARG A 63 -0.91 11.92 1.41
C ARG A 63 -2.24 11.22 1.57
N GLU A 64 -3.32 11.95 1.43
CA GLU A 64 -4.66 11.41 1.29
C GLU A 64 -4.91 11.00 -0.17
N LEU A 65 -5.69 9.96 -0.37
CA LEU A 65 -6.24 9.66 -1.68
C LEU A 65 -7.58 10.40 -1.81
N PRO A 66 -7.79 11.17 -2.88
CA PRO A 66 -9.08 11.79 -3.13
C PRO A 66 -10.20 10.72 -3.12
N ASP A 67 -11.29 11.03 -2.42
CA ASP A 67 -12.50 10.19 -2.33
C ASP A 67 -12.30 8.79 -1.69
N VAL A 68 -11.15 8.52 -1.06
CA VAL A 68 -10.91 7.31 -0.27
C VAL A 68 -10.68 7.70 1.17
N GLU A 69 -11.67 7.41 2.03
CA GLU A 69 -11.60 7.74 3.45
C GLU A 69 -10.76 6.75 4.25
N HIS A 70 -10.20 7.18 5.37
CA HIS A 70 -9.48 6.37 6.35
C HIS A 70 -8.15 5.77 5.89
N VAL A 71 -7.60 6.24 4.76
CA VAL A 71 -6.30 5.81 4.23
C VAL A 71 -5.40 6.98 3.87
N TRP A 72 -4.13 6.84 4.22
CA TRP A 72 -3.03 7.72 3.79
C TRP A 72 -1.92 6.85 3.21
N LEU A 73 -1.19 7.39 2.27
CA LEU A 73 -0.05 6.71 1.68
C LEU A 73 1.20 7.59 1.61
N SER A 74 2.34 6.93 1.56
CA SER A 74 3.64 7.52 1.23
C SER A 74 4.39 6.55 0.32
N ILE A 75 4.58 6.93 -0.95
CA ILE A 75 5.31 6.09 -1.90
C ILE A 75 6.80 6.30 -1.64
N LEU A 76 7.51 5.20 -1.37
CA LEU A 76 8.92 5.21 -1.01
C LEU A 76 9.82 5.08 -2.24
N ASP A 77 9.41 4.25 -3.20
CA ASP A 77 10.18 3.98 -4.42
C ASP A 77 9.29 3.44 -5.54
N VAL A 78 9.66 3.73 -6.79
CA VAL A 78 9.04 3.19 -7.99
C VAL A 78 10.13 2.65 -8.92
N ASP A 79 10.31 1.32 -8.96
CA ASP A 79 11.19 0.66 -9.94
C ASP A 79 10.42 0.39 -11.24
N GLU A 80 10.57 1.30 -12.19
CA GLU A 80 9.91 1.19 -13.51
C GLU A 80 10.39 -0.03 -14.32
N THR A 81 11.59 -0.51 -14.08
CA THR A 81 12.14 -1.67 -14.78
C THR A 81 11.61 -2.98 -14.25
N ALA A 82 11.58 -3.13 -12.90
CA ALA A 82 11.09 -4.32 -12.25
C ALA A 82 9.57 -4.29 -12.06
N LYS A 83 8.92 -3.15 -12.32
CA LYS A 83 7.49 -2.90 -12.04
C LYS A 83 7.18 -3.16 -10.57
N ILE A 84 7.93 -2.51 -9.70
CA ILE A 84 7.72 -2.57 -8.24
C ILE A 84 7.40 -1.18 -7.73
N VAL A 85 6.39 -1.09 -6.87
CA VAL A 85 6.12 0.11 -6.07
C VAL A 85 6.21 -0.28 -4.61
N ASP A 86 7.12 0.36 -3.87
CA ASP A 86 7.21 0.25 -2.43
C ASP A 86 6.50 1.45 -1.79
N VAL A 87 5.46 1.17 -1.01
CA VAL A 87 4.57 2.18 -0.44
C VAL A 87 4.22 1.86 1.01
N LEU A 88 4.22 2.88 1.87
CA LEU A 88 3.59 2.80 3.18
C LEU A 88 2.12 3.21 3.05
N PHE A 89 1.24 2.37 3.58
CA PHE A 89 -0.14 2.74 3.86
C PHE A 89 -0.35 2.91 5.37
N ARG A 90 -1.13 3.93 5.74
CA ARG A 90 -1.67 4.08 7.07
C ARG A 90 -3.18 3.99 6.99
N PHE A 91 -3.78 3.10 7.77
CA PHE A 91 -5.23 2.98 7.91
C PHE A 91 -5.65 3.44 9.29
N ALA A 92 -6.78 4.14 9.34
CA ALA A 92 -7.30 4.70 10.59
C ALA A 92 -7.71 3.60 11.59
N ALA A 93 -7.59 3.92 12.88
CA ALA A 93 -8.02 3.08 13.98
C ALA A 93 -9.53 2.81 13.94
N ASN A 94 -9.92 1.54 14.11
CA ASN A 94 -11.31 1.10 14.16
C ASN A 94 -12.17 1.45 12.91
N GLU A 95 -11.52 1.84 11.82
CA GLU A 95 -12.17 2.16 10.55
C GLU A 95 -11.84 1.09 9.50
N LYS A 96 -12.61 1.08 8.42
CA LYS A 96 -12.39 0.21 7.26
C LYS A 96 -12.27 1.07 6.01
N ILE A 97 -11.32 0.72 5.14
CA ILE A 97 -11.21 1.36 3.84
C ILE A 97 -12.22 0.76 2.85
N VAL A 98 -12.26 1.28 1.65
CA VAL A 98 -13.16 0.81 0.58
C VAL A 98 -12.99 -0.67 0.28
N ILE A 99 -14.05 -1.33 -0.20
CA ILE A 99 -13.98 -2.70 -0.69
C ILE A 99 -13.10 -2.73 -1.93
N HIS A 100 -12.14 -3.62 -1.95
CA HIS A 100 -11.21 -3.77 -3.07
C HIS A 100 -10.75 -5.22 -3.24
N ARG A 101 -10.06 -5.49 -4.35
CA ARG A 101 -9.31 -6.73 -4.56
C ARG A 101 -7.96 -6.46 -5.18
N HIS A 102 -7.00 -7.35 -4.91
CA HIS A 102 -5.65 -7.25 -5.42
C HIS A 102 -5.53 -8.00 -6.75
N VAL A 103 -5.29 -7.30 -7.84
CA VAL A 103 -5.08 -7.90 -9.16
C VAL A 103 -3.60 -8.07 -9.52
N ALA A 104 -2.71 -7.54 -8.70
CA ALA A 104 -1.27 -7.74 -8.76
C ALA A 104 -0.76 -8.54 -7.55
N ALA A 105 0.41 -9.18 -7.70
CA ALA A 105 1.11 -9.75 -6.56
C ALA A 105 1.64 -8.63 -5.64
N PHE A 106 1.73 -8.92 -4.35
CA PHE A 106 2.17 -7.94 -3.36
C PHE A 106 2.85 -8.63 -2.18
N HIS A 107 3.72 -7.89 -1.49
CA HIS A 107 4.24 -8.32 -0.18
C HIS A 107 3.88 -7.26 0.84
N THR A 108 3.52 -7.67 2.04
CA THR A 108 3.23 -6.74 3.14
C THR A 108 4.07 -7.02 4.35
N PHE A 109 4.37 -5.95 5.10
CA PHE A 109 5.00 -6.03 6.41
C PHE A 109 4.36 -5.00 7.35
N VAL A 110 3.80 -5.46 8.47
CA VAL A 110 3.17 -4.58 9.45
C VAL A 110 4.25 -3.89 10.28
N VAL A 111 4.36 -2.57 10.13
CA VAL A 111 5.38 -1.73 10.77
C VAL A 111 4.92 -1.24 12.14
N LYS A 112 3.64 -0.85 12.26
CA LYS A 112 3.03 -0.32 13.48
C LYS A 112 1.56 -0.73 13.57
N GLY A 113 1.04 -0.89 14.78
CA GLY A 113 -0.38 -1.18 15.01
C GLY A 113 -0.77 -2.62 14.69
N GLU A 114 -2.02 -2.83 14.37
CA GLU A 114 -2.61 -4.11 14.05
C GLU A 114 -3.40 -4.01 12.75
N HIS A 115 -3.04 -4.79 11.74
CA HIS A 115 -3.70 -4.83 10.45
C HIS A 115 -4.84 -5.85 10.50
N ARG A 116 -6.06 -5.38 10.34
CA ARG A 116 -7.28 -6.19 10.31
C ARG A 116 -7.82 -6.29 8.89
N ILE A 117 -8.17 -7.50 8.48
CA ILE A 117 -8.76 -7.80 7.17
C ILE A 117 -10.17 -8.35 7.41
N TYR A 118 -11.12 -7.87 6.64
CA TYR A 118 -12.53 -8.20 6.79
C TYR A 118 -13.12 -8.70 5.46
N THR A 119 -14.20 -9.47 5.52
CA THR A 119 -15.02 -9.74 4.34
C THR A 119 -15.73 -8.46 3.88
N PRO A 120 -16.28 -8.41 2.66
CA PRO A 120 -17.08 -7.26 2.21
C PRO A 120 -18.26 -6.95 3.15
N GLU A 121 -18.82 -7.96 3.80
CA GLU A 121 -19.94 -7.83 4.76
C GLU A 121 -19.45 -7.29 6.12
N GLY A 122 -18.14 -7.16 6.30
CA GLY A 122 -17.52 -6.58 7.48
C GLY A 122 -17.18 -7.56 8.59
N GLU A 123 -17.21 -8.86 8.32
CA GLU A 123 -16.77 -9.89 9.26
C GLU A 123 -15.23 -9.96 9.33
N LEU A 124 -14.67 -10.02 10.52
CA LEU A 124 -13.22 -10.12 10.71
C LEU A 124 -12.69 -11.46 10.19
N LYS A 125 -11.81 -11.41 9.19
CA LYS A 125 -11.22 -12.57 8.51
C LYS A 125 -9.81 -12.90 9.02
N GLU A 126 -8.97 -11.89 9.22
CA GLU A 126 -7.58 -12.05 9.66
C GLU A 126 -7.10 -10.85 10.49
N VAL A 127 -6.23 -11.13 11.46
CA VAL A 127 -5.54 -10.12 12.27
C VAL A 127 -4.04 -10.33 12.13
N ARG A 128 -3.31 -9.27 11.78
CA ARG A 128 -1.86 -9.28 11.58
C ARG A 128 -1.20 -8.26 12.51
N PRO A 129 -0.54 -8.71 13.59
CA PRO A 129 0.19 -7.80 14.50
C PRO A 129 1.49 -7.29 13.85
N VAL A 130 2.12 -6.30 14.50
CA VAL A 130 3.45 -5.79 14.14
C VAL A 130 4.44 -6.92 13.90
N GLY A 131 5.25 -6.78 12.83
CA GLY A 131 6.24 -7.77 12.42
C GLY A 131 5.68 -8.88 11.53
N THR A 132 4.36 -8.91 11.28
CA THR A 132 3.78 -9.88 10.34
C THR A 132 4.21 -9.57 8.91
N TYR A 133 4.83 -10.56 8.26
CA TYR A 133 5.14 -10.52 6.83
C TYR A 133 4.24 -11.48 6.06
N LYS A 134 3.72 -11.05 4.94
CA LYS A 134 2.94 -11.86 3.98
C LYS A 134 3.45 -11.66 2.56
N ALA A 135 3.70 -12.76 1.86
CA ALA A 135 3.87 -12.76 0.40
C ALA A 135 2.53 -13.12 -0.23
N GLY A 136 1.83 -12.11 -0.73
CA GLY A 136 0.53 -12.24 -1.39
C GLY A 136 0.71 -12.46 -2.89
N LYS A 137 -0.21 -13.24 -3.46
CA LYS A 137 -0.45 -13.31 -4.90
C LYS A 137 -1.61 -12.39 -5.24
N ALA A 138 -1.84 -12.17 -6.53
CA ALA A 138 -3.11 -11.60 -6.96
C ALA A 138 -4.26 -12.40 -6.32
N ASP A 139 -5.16 -11.71 -5.64
CA ASP A 139 -6.29 -12.30 -4.94
C ASP A 139 -7.58 -11.68 -5.48
N PRO A 140 -8.38 -12.44 -6.21
CA PRO A 140 -9.61 -11.94 -6.79
C PRO A 140 -10.74 -11.79 -5.76
N GLU A 141 -10.57 -12.31 -4.52
CA GLU A 141 -11.60 -12.17 -3.48
C GLU A 141 -11.66 -10.74 -2.95
N PRO A 142 -12.82 -10.07 -3.06
CA PRO A 142 -13.03 -8.77 -2.46
C PRO A 142 -12.88 -8.81 -0.94
N HIS A 143 -12.31 -7.75 -0.38
CA HIS A 143 -12.19 -7.57 1.05
C HIS A 143 -12.07 -6.08 1.39
N THR A 144 -12.12 -5.77 2.68
CA THR A 144 -11.78 -4.46 3.22
C THR A 144 -10.73 -4.63 4.31
N GLU A 145 -9.97 -3.58 4.57
CA GLU A 145 -8.87 -3.57 5.51
C GLU A 145 -8.98 -2.38 6.45
N GLY A 146 -8.30 -2.43 7.61
CA GLY A 146 -8.31 -1.31 8.55
C GLY A 146 -7.32 -1.47 9.69
N GLY A 147 -7.26 -0.46 10.52
CA GLY A 147 -6.52 -0.47 11.78
C GLY A 147 -7.25 -1.23 12.88
N GLY A 148 -6.49 -1.66 13.89
CA GLY A 148 -7.00 -2.15 15.15
C GLY A 148 -7.45 -1.00 16.06
N ASP A 149 -7.10 -1.07 17.34
CA ASP A 149 -7.44 -0.02 18.33
C ASP A 149 -6.60 1.27 18.14
N THR A 150 -5.58 1.21 17.31
CA THR A 150 -4.74 2.33 16.85
C THR A 150 -4.60 2.29 15.35
N ASP A 151 -4.15 3.40 14.75
CA ASP A 151 -3.76 3.42 13.35
C ASP A 151 -2.72 2.35 13.08
N VAL A 152 -2.87 1.67 11.94
CA VAL A 152 -1.88 0.70 11.47
C VAL A 152 -1.03 1.31 10.35
N VAL A 153 0.26 1.02 10.37
CA VAL A 153 1.18 1.33 9.26
C VAL A 153 1.73 0.05 8.68
N ILE A 154 1.61 -0.09 7.36
CA ILE A 154 1.96 -1.30 6.64
C ILE A 154 2.82 -0.91 5.43
N LEU A 155 3.97 -1.57 5.28
CA LEU A 155 4.72 -1.54 4.03
C LEU A 155 4.08 -2.52 3.04
N PHE A 156 3.72 -2.03 1.87
CA PHE A 156 3.37 -2.83 0.70
C PHE A 156 4.47 -2.72 -0.35
N SER A 157 4.90 -3.86 -0.88
CA SER A 157 5.71 -3.96 -2.08
C SER A 157 4.84 -4.54 -3.19
N LEU A 158 4.30 -3.67 -4.04
CA LEU A 158 3.34 -3.99 -5.11
C LEU A 158 4.11 -4.42 -6.35
N ARG A 159 3.67 -5.51 -6.99
CA ARG A 159 4.44 -6.19 -8.05
C ARG A 159 3.56 -6.54 -9.25
N PRO A 160 3.01 -5.53 -9.97
CA PRO A 160 2.27 -5.79 -11.19
C PRO A 160 3.21 -6.32 -12.29
N TYR A 161 2.64 -7.09 -13.19
CA TYR A 161 3.41 -7.64 -14.33
C TYR A 161 3.65 -6.63 -15.45
N CYS A 162 2.90 -5.51 -15.46
CA CYS A 162 2.93 -4.46 -16.45
C CYS A 162 2.41 -3.15 -15.85
N ASP A 163 2.22 -2.12 -16.64
CA ASP A 163 1.68 -0.82 -16.23
C ASP A 163 0.16 -0.87 -15.90
N GLY A 164 -0.40 -2.07 -15.81
CA GLY A 164 -1.80 -2.34 -15.58
C GLY A 164 -2.26 -2.21 -14.13
N PRO A 165 -3.45 -2.74 -13.83
CA PRO A 165 -4.09 -2.59 -12.54
C PRO A 165 -3.31 -3.29 -11.41
N ILE A 166 -3.30 -2.66 -10.25
CA ILE A 166 -2.78 -3.19 -8.98
C ILE A 166 -3.95 -3.55 -8.07
N TYR A 167 -4.90 -2.61 -7.93
CA TYR A 167 -6.14 -2.77 -7.17
C TYR A 167 -7.34 -2.44 -8.04
N GLU A 168 -8.43 -3.15 -7.83
CA GLU A 168 -9.76 -2.78 -8.31
C GLU A 168 -10.63 -2.42 -7.11
N ILE A 169 -11.20 -1.22 -7.13
CA ILE A 169 -12.11 -0.71 -6.11
C ILE A 169 -13.52 -1.11 -6.51
N LEU A 170 -14.29 -1.58 -5.55
CA LEU A 170 -15.61 -2.16 -5.79
C LEU A 170 -16.67 -1.39 -5.01
N ASP A 171 -17.89 -1.34 -5.58
CA ASP A 171 -19.07 -0.93 -4.84
C ASP A 171 -19.67 -2.11 -4.03
N ASP A 172 -20.74 -1.83 -3.29
CA ASP A 172 -21.42 -2.85 -2.46
C ASP A 172 -22.07 -3.97 -3.29
N ASP A 173 -22.30 -3.74 -4.57
CA ASP A 173 -22.83 -4.73 -5.52
C ASP A 173 -21.72 -5.55 -6.20
N GLY A 174 -20.44 -5.24 -5.91
CA GLY A 174 -19.27 -5.90 -6.46
C GLY A 174 -18.87 -5.43 -7.86
N ASN A 175 -19.41 -4.31 -8.34
CA ASN A 175 -18.98 -3.70 -9.59
C ASN A 175 -17.70 -2.91 -9.39
N ILE A 176 -16.80 -2.94 -10.39
CA ILE A 176 -15.58 -2.12 -10.38
C ILE A 176 -15.97 -0.66 -10.62
N VAL A 177 -15.69 0.20 -9.65
CA VAL A 177 -15.95 1.65 -9.72
C VAL A 177 -14.70 2.45 -9.99
N ASP A 178 -13.51 1.88 -9.65
CA ASP A 178 -12.22 2.50 -9.93
C ASP A 178 -11.10 1.44 -9.98
N THR A 179 -9.92 1.86 -10.47
CA THR A 179 -8.74 1.00 -10.60
C THR A 179 -7.47 1.79 -10.32
N MET A 180 -6.71 1.36 -9.33
CA MET A 180 -5.36 1.86 -9.10
C MET A 180 -4.38 1.10 -10.01
N THR A 181 -3.60 1.83 -10.82
CA THR A 181 -2.63 1.27 -11.77
C THR A 181 -1.19 1.58 -11.38
N PHE A 182 -0.22 0.89 -11.98
CA PHE A 182 1.20 1.21 -11.84
C PHE A 182 1.51 2.64 -12.29
N ASP A 183 0.98 3.06 -13.43
CA ASP A 183 1.16 4.42 -13.93
C ASP A 183 0.54 5.46 -12.99
N GLY A 184 -0.63 5.19 -12.40
CA GLY A 184 -1.23 6.06 -11.40
C GLY A 184 -0.37 6.24 -10.15
N MET A 185 0.22 5.15 -9.65
CA MET A 185 1.16 5.22 -8.51
C MET A 185 2.43 5.99 -8.86
N LYS A 186 2.94 5.83 -10.07
CA LYS A 186 4.10 6.58 -10.59
C LYS A 186 3.81 8.08 -10.70
N GLU A 187 2.62 8.46 -11.18
CA GLU A 187 2.19 9.87 -11.23
C GLU A 187 2.12 10.48 -9.83
N LEU A 188 1.52 9.77 -8.88
CA LEU A 188 1.48 10.19 -7.47
C LEU A 188 2.89 10.35 -6.86
N TYR A 189 3.83 9.47 -7.22
CA TYR A 189 5.22 9.55 -6.78
C TYR A 189 5.92 10.79 -7.35
N ALA A 190 5.76 11.06 -8.64
CA ALA A 190 6.36 12.21 -9.29
C ALA A 190 5.83 13.55 -8.76
N GLU A 191 4.58 13.61 -8.32
CA GLU A 191 4.00 14.80 -7.67
C GLU A 191 4.55 15.05 -6.26
N ALA A 192 5.24 14.05 -5.66
CA ALA A 192 5.81 14.14 -4.33
C ALA A 192 7.25 14.68 -4.30
N ALA A 193 7.93 14.63 -5.44
CA ALA A 193 9.32 15.06 -5.61
C ALA A 193 9.43 16.57 -5.83
#